data_96bd6ba3f7daef70c651a1d2a03fdd94
#
_entry.id   96bd6ba3f7daef70c651a1d2a03fdd94
#
_cell.length_a   1.000
_cell.length_b   1.000
_cell.length_c   1.000
_cell.angle_alpha   90.00
_cell.angle_beta   90.00
_cell.angle_gamma   90.00
#
_symmetry.space_group_name_H-M   'P 1'
#
loop_
_entity.id
_entity.type
_entity.pdbx_description
1 polymer ?
#
loop_
_entity_poly.entity_id
_entity_poly.type
_entity_poly.pdbx_seq_one_letter_code
_entity_poly.pdbx_strand_id
1 'polypeptide(L)'
;MYNNFQLAWKFLVYLLTSSNGKGHGVHSPFVFDFIVHVLRGKEVNEQGFSQIEAKRKELEHSSLVLDVLDLGAGSSKGKKNQRTVSSIAKRAAKPSRFARLFYRIIRYYQIDSVLELGTSLGLTTRYLSVAEPRHGVVSIEGAPAIAGFTSKSLDDEGIRNTTILTGDFKDLLPGALASMKGSKLVFFDGNHQYQPTLDYFLAALAVKSEADIHI
;
A
#
# COMPACT_ATOMS: atom_id res chain seq x y z
N MET A 1 28.08 20.82 -2.12
CA MET A 1 27.27 19.71 -1.57
C MET A 1 27.20 19.91 -0.06
N TYR A 2 26.02 19.89 0.56
CA TYR A 2 25.90 20.05 2.01
C TYR A 2 26.38 18.77 2.71
N ASN A 3 27.10 18.92 3.82
CA ASN A 3 27.42 17.77 4.68
C ASN A 3 26.20 17.36 5.53
N ASN A 4 26.24 16.17 6.14
CA ASN A 4 25.11 15.62 6.90
C ASN A 4 24.68 16.53 8.07
N PHE A 5 25.61 17.24 8.69
CA PHE A 5 25.30 18.16 9.79
C PHE A 5 24.57 19.41 9.28
N GLN A 6 24.99 19.96 8.15
CA GLN A 6 24.32 21.09 7.51
C GLN A 6 22.91 20.74 7.04
N LEU A 7 22.70 19.50 6.52
CA LEU A 7 21.38 19.00 6.16
C LEU A 7 20.48 18.83 7.38
N ALA A 8 20.99 18.24 8.45
CA ALA A 8 20.25 18.08 9.71
C ALA A 8 19.86 19.44 10.31
N TRP A 9 20.78 20.41 10.31
CA TRP A 9 20.52 21.78 10.80
C TRP A 9 19.43 22.48 9.96
N LYS A 10 19.55 22.43 8.63
CA LYS A 10 18.54 23.00 7.73
C LYS A 10 17.18 22.34 7.91
N PHE A 11 17.15 21.02 8.10
CA PHE A 11 15.91 20.29 8.38
C PHE A 11 15.29 20.72 9.72
N LEU A 12 16.11 20.88 10.78
CA LEU A 12 15.64 21.37 12.07
C LEU A 12 15.07 22.79 11.98
N VAL A 13 15.77 23.70 11.30
CA VAL A 13 15.28 25.06 11.05
C VAL A 13 13.96 25.03 10.26
N TYR A 14 13.87 24.20 9.22
CA TYR A 14 12.64 24.01 8.45
C TYR A 14 11.49 23.52 9.37
N LEU A 15 11.72 22.52 10.20
CA LEU A 15 10.69 22.01 11.14
C LEU A 15 10.20 23.09 12.10
N LEU A 16 11.09 23.93 12.60
CA LEU A 16 10.75 24.99 13.56
C LEU A 16 10.06 26.20 12.91
N THR A 17 10.39 26.49 11.65
CA THR A 17 9.89 27.68 10.94
C THR A 17 8.74 27.39 9.98
N SER A 18 8.53 26.12 9.57
CA SER A 18 7.47 25.80 8.63
C SER A 18 6.11 25.82 9.32
N SER A 19 5.24 26.73 8.90
CA SER A 19 3.83 26.77 9.30
C SER A 19 2.93 25.86 8.46
N ASN A 20 3.46 25.33 7.34
CA ASN A 20 2.70 24.59 6.32
C ASN A 20 2.13 23.26 6.83
N GLY A 21 2.70 22.67 7.89
CA GLY A 21 2.14 21.48 8.51
C GLY A 21 0.74 21.66 9.11
N LYS A 22 0.20 22.89 9.18
CA LYS A 22 -1.18 23.20 9.60
C LYS A 22 -2.08 23.61 8.43
N GLY A 23 -1.61 23.48 7.19
CA GLY A 23 -2.34 23.95 6.00
C GLY A 23 -2.26 25.47 5.76
N HIS A 24 -1.59 26.23 6.63
CA HIS A 24 -1.40 27.66 6.42
C HIS A 24 -0.52 27.90 5.20
N GLY A 25 -0.95 28.77 4.28
CA GLY A 25 -0.24 29.07 3.04
C GLY A 25 -0.44 28.05 1.90
N VAL A 26 -1.33 27.08 2.09
CA VAL A 26 -1.74 26.16 1.03
C VAL A 26 -2.92 26.78 0.28
N HIS A 27 -2.74 27.09 -1.01
CA HIS A 27 -3.76 27.73 -1.85
C HIS A 27 -4.69 26.75 -2.57
N SER A 28 -4.35 25.45 -2.61
CA SER A 28 -5.24 24.42 -3.16
C SER A 28 -6.24 23.96 -2.11
N PRO A 29 -7.55 24.12 -2.33
CA PRO A 29 -8.58 23.61 -1.42
C PRO A 29 -8.45 22.10 -1.17
N PHE A 30 -8.15 21.33 -2.21
CA PHE A 30 -7.93 19.88 -2.10
C PHE A 30 -6.73 19.54 -1.20
N VAL A 31 -5.59 20.19 -1.42
CA VAL A 31 -4.38 19.94 -0.60
C VAL A 31 -4.59 20.38 0.85
N PHE A 32 -5.27 21.50 1.08
CA PHE A 32 -5.63 21.94 2.42
C PHE A 32 -6.53 20.92 3.13
N ASP A 33 -7.57 20.47 2.45
CA ASP A 33 -8.51 19.46 2.92
C ASP A 33 -7.78 18.13 3.26
N PHE A 34 -6.93 17.65 2.37
CA PHE A 34 -6.11 16.47 2.58
C PHE A 34 -5.22 16.57 3.83
N ILE A 35 -4.53 17.71 4.01
CA ILE A 35 -3.68 17.94 5.17
C ILE A 35 -4.49 17.92 6.46
N VAL A 36 -5.62 18.62 6.49
CA VAL A 36 -6.41 18.81 7.71
C VAL A 36 -7.14 17.52 8.10
N HIS A 37 -7.79 16.86 7.16
CA HIS A 37 -8.71 15.77 7.44
C HIS A 37 -8.10 14.39 7.26
N VAL A 38 -7.11 14.25 6.38
CA VAL A 38 -6.48 12.94 6.09
C VAL A 38 -5.14 12.80 6.80
N LEU A 39 -4.16 13.69 6.53
CA LEU A 39 -2.84 13.56 7.16
C LEU A 39 -2.89 13.72 8.68
N ARG A 40 -3.75 14.63 9.16
CA ARG A 40 -3.95 14.92 10.59
C ARG A 40 -5.20 14.30 11.17
N GLY A 41 -5.98 13.61 10.35
CA GLY A 41 -7.19 12.93 10.76
C GLY A 41 -6.94 11.96 11.91
N LYS A 42 -7.88 11.90 12.85
CA LYS A 42 -7.86 10.91 13.93
C LYS A 42 -8.45 9.60 13.41
N GLU A 43 -7.82 8.51 13.78
CA GLU A 43 -8.28 7.17 13.43
C GLU A 43 -9.34 6.70 14.43
N VAL A 44 -10.31 5.93 13.93
CA VAL A 44 -11.45 5.47 14.75
C VAL A 44 -11.50 3.93 14.87
N ASN A 45 -10.59 3.20 14.21
CA ASN A 45 -10.60 1.73 14.22
C ASN A 45 -9.41 1.14 15.01
N GLU A 46 -9.33 1.44 16.31
CA GLU A 46 -8.23 0.96 17.15
C GLU A 46 -8.21 -0.56 17.28
N GLN A 47 -9.38 -1.22 17.34
CA GLN A 47 -9.47 -2.67 17.45
C GLN A 47 -8.93 -3.38 16.20
N GLY A 48 -9.36 -2.95 15.00
CA GLY A 48 -8.86 -3.51 13.74
C GLY A 48 -7.35 -3.32 13.58
N PHE A 49 -6.84 -2.15 13.95
CA PHE A 49 -5.40 -1.87 13.88
C PHE A 49 -4.60 -2.71 14.88
N SER A 50 -5.13 -2.94 16.09
CA SER A 50 -4.47 -3.80 17.08
C SER A 50 -4.35 -5.25 16.59
N GLN A 51 -5.37 -5.77 15.91
CA GLN A 51 -5.33 -7.10 15.31
C GLN A 51 -4.28 -7.18 14.18
N ILE A 52 -4.21 -6.17 13.31
CA ILE A 52 -3.21 -6.10 12.24
C ILE A 52 -1.79 -6.04 12.81
N GLU A 53 -1.56 -5.25 13.85
CA GLU A 53 -0.24 -5.14 14.48
C GLU A 53 0.13 -6.41 15.28
N ALA A 54 -0.84 -7.13 15.84
CA ALA A 54 -0.61 -8.45 16.41
C ALA A 54 -0.16 -9.45 15.32
N LYS A 55 -0.83 -9.43 14.14
CA LYS A 55 -0.44 -10.23 12.99
C LYS A 55 0.95 -9.85 12.46
N ARG A 56 1.28 -8.56 12.43
CA ARG A 56 2.64 -8.12 12.09
C ARG A 56 3.69 -8.78 12.98
N LYS A 57 3.50 -8.74 14.29
CA LYS A 57 4.42 -9.37 15.26
C LYS A 57 4.53 -10.87 15.05
N GLU A 58 3.41 -11.56 14.81
CA GLU A 58 3.41 -12.99 14.48
C GLU A 58 4.28 -13.28 13.25
N LEU A 59 4.06 -12.54 12.15
CA LEU A 59 4.82 -12.70 10.90
C LEU A 59 6.33 -12.41 11.10
N GLU A 60 6.68 -11.38 11.86
CA GLU A 60 8.06 -11.00 12.16
C GLU A 60 8.83 -12.05 12.98
N HIS A 61 8.13 -12.97 13.66
CA HIS A 61 8.72 -14.06 14.43
C HIS A 61 8.54 -15.44 13.77
N SER A 62 7.88 -15.52 12.61
CA SER A 62 7.63 -16.77 11.92
C SER A 62 8.89 -17.35 11.30
N SER A 63 9.19 -18.61 11.61
CA SER A 63 10.28 -19.39 11.01
C SER A 63 9.89 -20.10 9.70
N LEU A 64 8.63 -19.99 9.27
CA LEU A 64 8.14 -20.60 8.04
C LEU A 64 8.94 -20.10 6.84
N VAL A 65 9.37 -21.03 5.99
CA VAL A 65 10.12 -20.75 4.76
C VAL A 65 9.19 -20.83 3.55
N LEU A 66 9.23 -19.83 2.69
CA LEU A 66 8.52 -19.81 1.43
C LEU A 66 9.49 -19.87 0.26
N ASP A 67 9.14 -20.63 -0.79
CA ASP A 67 9.85 -20.66 -2.07
C ASP A 67 9.41 -19.46 -2.90
N VAL A 68 10.11 -18.34 -2.78
CA VAL A 68 9.75 -17.09 -3.46
C VAL A 68 10.34 -17.07 -4.86
N LEU A 69 9.47 -16.94 -5.87
CA LEU A 69 9.85 -16.55 -7.20
C LEU A 69 9.86 -15.02 -7.26
N ASP A 70 11.05 -14.42 -7.33
CA ASP A 70 11.17 -12.96 -7.38
C ASP A 70 11.02 -12.48 -8.84
N LEU A 71 9.93 -11.82 -9.14
CA LEU A 71 9.67 -11.17 -10.44
C LEU A 71 10.07 -9.69 -10.43
N GLY A 72 10.57 -9.17 -9.33
CA GLY A 72 10.91 -7.76 -9.13
C GLY A 72 12.31 -7.35 -9.59
N ALA A 73 12.65 -6.09 -9.34
CA ALA A 73 13.87 -5.40 -9.78
C ALA A 73 15.19 -6.00 -9.26
N GLY A 74 15.16 -6.90 -8.28
CA GLY A 74 16.34 -7.40 -7.58
C GLY A 74 16.78 -8.81 -7.95
N SER A 75 16.10 -9.50 -8.84
CA SER A 75 16.43 -10.89 -9.17
C SER A 75 16.80 -11.08 -10.63
N SER A 76 17.89 -11.82 -10.86
CA SER A 76 18.08 -12.51 -12.14
C SER A 76 16.89 -13.44 -12.35
N LYS A 77 16.09 -13.17 -13.39
CA LYS A 77 14.83 -13.88 -13.73
C LYS A 77 14.92 -15.38 -13.44
N GLY A 78 14.03 -15.84 -12.57
CA GLY A 78 13.77 -17.27 -12.39
C GLY A 78 14.55 -18.01 -11.31
N LYS A 79 15.33 -17.36 -10.43
CA LYS A 79 15.92 -18.05 -9.27
C LYS A 79 14.92 -18.14 -8.12
N LYS A 80 14.55 -19.36 -7.73
CA LYS A 80 13.84 -19.62 -6.49
C LYS A 80 14.76 -19.25 -5.33
N ASN A 81 14.34 -18.29 -4.51
CA ASN A 81 15.01 -17.91 -3.28
C ASN A 81 14.14 -18.34 -2.11
N GLN A 82 14.66 -19.26 -1.28
CA GLN A 82 14.02 -19.55 -0.02
C GLN A 82 14.14 -18.35 0.92
N ARG A 83 13.00 -17.85 1.40
CA ARG A 83 12.95 -16.75 2.35
C ARG A 83 12.05 -17.10 3.52
N THR A 84 12.48 -16.79 4.72
CA THR A 84 11.60 -16.90 5.90
C THR A 84 10.55 -15.81 5.86
N VAL A 85 9.34 -16.13 6.31
CA VAL A 85 8.25 -15.14 6.47
C VAL A 85 8.73 -13.97 7.32
N SER A 86 9.49 -14.22 8.40
CA SER A 86 10.06 -13.15 9.23
C SER A 86 10.97 -12.19 8.46
N SER A 87 11.79 -12.73 7.53
CA SER A 87 12.68 -11.89 6.72
C SER A 87 11.91 -11.01 5.72
N ILE A 88 10.80 -11.52 5.17
CA ILE A 88 9.91 -10.76 4.29
C ILE A 88 9.19 -9.69 5.11
N ALA A 89 8.60 -10.04 6.24
CA ALA A 89 7.89 -9.11 7.12
C ALA A 89 8.76 -7.92 7.53
N LYS A 90 9.99 -8.17 7.97
CA LYS A 90 10.91 -7.11 8.43
C LYS A 90 11.40 -6.18 7.32
N ARG A 91 11.46 -6.66 6.07
CA ARG A 91 11.99 -5.88 4.93
C ARG A 91 10.91 -5.17 4.12
N ALA A 92 9.78 -5.85 3.86
CA ALA A 92 8.74 -5.37 2.97
C ALA A 92 7.61 -4.63 3.72
N ALA A 93 7.47 -4.81 5.03
CA ALA A 93 6.39 -4.20 5.77
C ALA A 93 6.58 -2.69 5.94
N LYS A 94 5.66 -1.92 5.38
CA LYS A 94 5.60 -0.48 5.63
C LYS A 94 5.33 -0.19 7.12
N PRO A 95 5.88 0.91 7.67
CA PRO A 95 5.48 1.39 8.98
C PRO A 95 3.96 1.60 9.04
N SER A 96 3.33 1.18 10.14
CA SER A 96 1.86 1.24 10.33
C SER A 96 1.26 2.62 10.05
N ARG A 97 2.00 3.70 10.36
CA ARG A 97 1.56 5.09 10.11
C ARG A 97 1.21 5.37 8.63
N PHE A 98 1.93 4.74 7.68
CA PHE A 98 1.63 4.91 6.25
C PHE A 98 0.43 4.05 5.84
N ALA A 99 0.32 2.83 6.33
CA ALA A 99 -0.83 1.98 6.05
C ALA A 99 -2.12 2.58 6.65
N ARG A 100 -2.06 3.17 7.84
CA ARG A 100 -3.17 3.94 8.43
C ARG A 100 -3.54 5.18 7.63
N LEU A 101 -2.58 5.80 6.91
CA LEU A 101 -2.89 6.89 6.00
C LEU A 101 -3.82 6.43 4.88
N PHE A 102 -3.56 5.26 4.26
CA PHE A 102 -4.46 4.69 3.25
C PHE A 102 -5.86 4.42 3.81
N TYR A 103 -5.96 3.88 5.03
CA TYR A 103 -7.24 3.73 5.71
C TYR A 103 -8.00 5.06 5.77
N ARG A 104 -7.33 6.16 6.19
CA ARG A 104 -7.95 7.49 6.28
C ARG A 104 -8.38 8.02 4.90
N ILE A 105 -7.56 7.83 3.88
CA ILE A 105 -7.89 8.20 2.50
C ILE A 105 -9.19 7.51 2.06
N ILE A 106 -9.25 6.18 2.20
CA ILE A 106 -10.41 5.40 1.79
C ILE A 106 -11.67 5.86 2.54
N ARG A 107 -11.56 6.04 3.84
CA ARG A 107 -12.72 6.44 4.68
C ARG A 107 -13.17 7.87 4.41
N TYR A 108 -12.23 8.80 4.31
CA TYR A 108 -12.54 10.23 4.14
C TYR A 108 -13.14 10.52 2.77
N TYR A 109 -12.51 10.02 1.71
CA TYR A 109 -12.99 10.22 0.34
C TYR A 109 -14.03 9.19 -0.11
N GLN A 110 -14.44 8.27 0.78
CA GLN A 110 -15.43 7.23 0.49
C GLN A 110 -15.09 6.42 -0.76
N ILE A 111 -13.84 5.97 -0.85
CA ILE A 111 -13.34 5.21 -2.00
C ILE A 111 -14.13 3.90 -2.14
N ASP A 112 -14.66 3.65 -3.32
CA ASP A 112 -15.49 2.48 -3.61
C ASP A 112 -14.66 1.22 -3.94
N SER A 113 -13.58 1.36 -4.70
CA SER A 113 -12.73 0.25 -5.14
C SER A 113 -11.25 0.53 -4.86
N VAL A 114 -10.53 -0.46 -4.40
CA VAL A 114 -9.08 -0.36 -4.15
C VAL A 114 -8.34 -1.43 -4.96
N LEU A 115 -7.28 -1.02 -5.66
CA LEU A 115 -6.34 -1.90 -6.33
C LEU A 115 -4.94 -1.69 -5.75
N GLU A 116 -4.33 -2.77 -5.28
CA GLU A 116 -2.95 -2.80 -4.77
C GLU A 116 -2.07 -3.63 -5.71
N LEU A 117 -0.92 -3.08 -6.11
CA LEU A 117 0.12 -3.81 -6.84
C LEU A 117 1.26 -4.14 -5.88
N GLY A 118 1.36 -5.39 -5.45
CA GLY A 118 2.33 -5.87 -4.48
C GLY A 118 1.72 -6.19 -3.12
N THR A 119 1.08 -7.35 -3.01
CA THR A 119 0.44 -7.82 -1.77
C THR A 119 1.46 -8.13 -0.68
N SER A 120 2.57 -8.78 -1.03
CA SER A 120 3.53 -9.34 -0.08
C SER A 120 2.80 -10.17 1.00
N LEU A 121 3.13 -10.02 2.28
CA LEU A 121 2.44 -10.72 3.37
C LEU A 121 1.10 -10.07 3.77
N GLY A 122 0.59 -9.14 2.98
CA GLY A 122 -0.74 -8.56 3.12
C GLY A 122 -0.92 -7.65 4.34
N LEU A 123 0.14 -7.08 4.88
CA LEU A 123 0.02 -6.16 6.02
C LEU A 123 -0.67 -4.85 5.61
N THR A 124 -0.28 -4.24 4.49
CA THR A 124 -0.97 -3.07 3.94
C THR A 124 -2.38 -3.44 3.48
N THR A 125 -2.51 -4.56 2.79
CA THR A 125 -3.79 -5.11 2.31
C THR A 125 -4.84 -5.18 3.42
N ARG A 126 -4.45 -5.58 4.65
CA ARG A 126 -5.37 -5.60 5.81
C ARG A 126 -5.87 -4.22 6.18
N TYR A 127 -5.01 -3.20 6.15
CA TYR A 127 -5.45 -1.82 6.39
C TYR A 127 -6.41 -1.31 5.32
N LEU A 128 -6.18 -1.68 4.06
CA LEU A 128 -7.08 -1.37 2.96
C LEU A 128 -8.43 -2.06 3.15
N SER A 129 -8.42 -3.34 3.57
CA SER A 129 -9.63 -4.15 3.79
C SER A 129 -10.50 -3.63 4.94
N VAL A 130 -9.88 -3.29 6.08
CA VAL A 130 -10.65 -2.78 7.25
C VAL A 130 -11.17 -1.36 7.06
N ALA A 131 -10.75 -0.66 6.01
CA ALA A 131 -11.36 0.59 5.57
C ALA A 131 -12.72 0.37 4.89
N GLU A 132 -13.07 -0.87 4.54
CA GLU A 132 -14.36 -1.29 3.99
C GLU A 132 -14.78 -0.54 2.72
N PRO A 133 -13.96 -0.52 1.65
CA PRO A 133 -14.39 0.01 0.37
C PRO A 133 -15.56 -0.80 -0.16
N ARG A 134 -16.56 -0.11 -0.78
CA ARG A 134 -17.83 -0.73 -1.19
C ARG A 134 -17.67 -1.95 -2.09
N HIS A 135 -16.72 -1.90 -3.02
CA HIS A 135 -16.45 -2.97 -3.99
C HIS A 135 -15.21 -3.79 -3.63
N GLY A 136 -14.69 -3.61 -2.41
CA GLY A 136 -13.59 -4.38 -1.87
C GLY A 136 -12.21 -3.97 -2.38
N VAL A 137 -11.25 -4.82 -2.08
CA VAL A 137 -9.83 -4.68 -2.42
C VAL A 137 -9.45 -5.78 -3.40
N VAL A 138 -8.84 -5.42 -4.50
CA VAL A 138 -8.10 -6.34 -5.38
C VAL A 138 -6.62 -6.09 -5.15
N SER A 139 -5.86 -7.14 -4.86
CA SER A 139 -4.40 -7.05 -4.68
C SER A 139 -3.71 -8.04 -5.59
N ILE A 140 -2.65 -7.62 -6.29
CA ILE A 140 -1.91 -8.47 -7.22
C ILE A 140 -0.56 -8.83 -6.62
N GLU A 141 -0.21 -10.14 -6.61
CA GLU A 141 1.07 -10.66 -6.11
C GLU A 141 1.74 -11.54 -7.17
N GLY A 142 2.98 -11.19 -7.50
CA GLY A 142 3.75 -11.91 -8.52
C GLY A 142 4.26 -13.28 -8.07
N ALA A 143 4.51 -13.48 -6.77
CA ALA A 143 5.07 -14.71 -6.23
C ALA A 143 3.97 -15.66 -5.75
N PRO A 144 3.72 -16.82 -6.42
CA PRO A 144 2.60 -17.71 -6.08
C PRO A 144 2.64 -18.22 -4.64
N ALA A 145 3.82 -18.49 -4.10
CA ALA A 145 3.96 -18.97 -2.72
C ALA A 145 3.55 -17.89 -1.70
N ILE A 146 3.88 -16.63 -1.98
CA ILE A 146 3.46 -15.49 -1.13
C ILE A 146 1.96 -15.25 -1.27
N ALA A 147 1.44 -15.23 -2.50
CA ALA A 147 0.02 -15.04 -2.77
C ALA A 147 -0.83 -16.09 -2.06
N GLY A 148 -0.48 -17.37 -2.19
CA GLY A 148 -1.18 -18.48 -1.55
C GLY A 148 -1.12 -18.42 -0.02
N PHE A 149 0.05 -18.12 0.54
CA PHE A 149 0.23 -17.91 1.99
C PHE A 149 -0.65 -16.77 2.50
N THR A 150 -0.63 -15.64 1.81
CA THR A 150 -1.36 -14.44 2.24
C THR A 150 -2.87 -14.61 2.06
N SER A 151 -3.31 -15.19 0.95
CA SER A 151 -4.73 -15.49 0.72
C SER A 151 -5.29 -16.36 1.84
N LYS A 152 -4.60 -17.47 2.15
CA LYS A 152 -4.98 -18.34 3.27
C LYS A 152 -5.03 -17.59 4.60
N SER A 153 -4.04 -16.75 4.89
CA SER A 153 -4.00 -15.97 6.13
C SER A 153 -5.17 -14.99 6.24
N LEU A 154 -5.55 -14.31 5.15
CA LEU A 154 -6.73 -13.42 5.12
C LEU A 154 -8.03 -14.20 5.35
N ASP A 155 -8.13 -15.38 4.73
CA ASP A 155 -9.28 -16.28 4.91
C ASP A 155 -9.42 -16.76 6.36
N ASP A 156 -8.33 -17.19 6.98
CA ASP A 156 -8.29 -17.63 8.37
C ASP A 156 -8.68 -16.50 9.34
N GLU A 157 -8.39 -15.24 8.99
CA GLU A 157 -8.77 -14.04 9.74
C GLU A 157 -10.21 -13.55 9.45
N GLY A 158 -10.92 -14.19 8.53
CA GLY A 158 -12.30 -13.82 8.15
C GLY A 158 -12.39 -12.59 7.25
N ILE A 159 -11.31 -12.15 6.63
CA ILE A 159 -11.29 -11.02 5.67
C ILE A 159 -11.85 -11.53 4.33
N ARG A 160 -13.05 -11.08 3.95
CA ARG A 160 -13.79 -11.56 2.78
C ARG A 160 -13.95 -10.53 1.66
N ASN A 161 -13.62 -9.28 1.92
CA ASN A 161 -13.72 -8.18 0.96
C ASN A 161 -12.41 -7.94 0.18
N THR A 162 -11.52 -8.93 0.15
CA THR A 162 -10.22 -8.84 -0.54
C THR A 162 -10.03 -10.04 -1.45
N THR A 163 -9.63 -9.78 -2.68
CA THR A 163 -9.25 -10.79 -3.68
C THR A 163 -7.79 -10.65 -4.03
N ILE A 164 -6.99 -11.72 -3.87
CA ILE A 164 -5.60 -11.75 -4.33
C ILE A 164 -5.54 -12.41 -5.70
N LEU A 165 -5.02 -11.68 -6.68
CA LEU A 165 -4.70 -12.18 -8.00
C LEU A 165 -3.21 -12.54 -8.06
N THR A 166 -2.90 -13.74 -8.55
CA THR A 166 -1.52 -14.22 -8.63
C THR A 166 -1.01 -14.14 -10.06
N GLY A 167 0.03 -13.36 -10.30
CA GLY A 167 0.67 -13.24 -11.61
C GLY A 167 1.39 -11.92 -11.84
N ASP A 168 1.89 -11.74 -13.07
CA ASP A 168 2.59 -10.51 -13.46
C ASP A 168 1.61 -9.33 -13.50
N PHE A 169 2.05 -8.18 -12.99
CA PHE A 169 1.25 -6.95 -13.01
C PHE A 169 0.86 -6.54 -14.44
N LYS A 170 1.78 -6.69 -15.39
CA LYS A 170 1.52 -6.34 -16.78
C LYS A 170 0.32 -7.08 -17.37
N ASP A 171 0.16 -8.36 -17.01
CA ASP A 171 -0.88 -9.21 -17.54
C ASP A 171 -2.22 -9.02 -16.82
N LEU A 172 -2.18 -8.81 -15.50
CA LEU A 172 -3.37 -8.74 -14.65
C LEU A 172 -3.95 -7.33 -14.48
N LEU A 173 -3.11 -6.30 -14.56
CA LEU A 173 -3.50 -4.92 -14.32
C LEU A 173 -4.66 -4.43 -15.21
N PRO A 174 -4.67 -4.69 -16.55
CA PRO A 174 -5.78 -4.22 -17.39
C PRO A 174 -7.13 -4.77 -16.96
N GLY A 175 -7.20 -6.07 -16.66
CA GLY A 175 -8.42 -6.72 -16.18
C GLY A 175 -8.85 -6.23 -14.80
N ALA A 176 -7.89 -6.05 -13.88
CA ALA A 176 -8.15 -5.52 -12.55
C ALA A 176 -8.69 -4.09 -12.60
N LEU A 177 -8.09 -3.20 -13.41
CA LEU A 177 -8.57 -1.83 -13.60
C LEU A 177 -9.98 -1.79 -14.21
N ALA A 178 -10.26 -2.64 -15.19
CA ALA A 178 -11.57 -2.72 -15.84
C ALA A 178 -12.67 -3.22 -14.89
N SER A 179 -12.33 -3.98 -13.85
CA SER A 179 -13.27 -4.48 -12.85
C SER A 179 -13.64 -3.45 -11.77
N MET A 180 -12.85 -2.39 -11.60
CA MET A 180 -13.07 -1.34 -10.59
C MET A 180 -14.32 -0.51 -10.89
N LYS A 181 -15.10 -0.23 -9.85
CA LYS A 181 -16.34 0.55 -9.94
C LYS A 181 -16.31 1.74 -8.99
N GLY A 182 -17.05 2.78 -9.32
CA GLY A 182 -17.13 3.99 -8.50
C GLY A 182 -15.81 4.74 -8.40
N SER A 183 -15.58 5.41 -7.29
CA SER A 183 -14.32 6.06 -6.98
C SER A 183 -13.21 5.04 -6.71
N LYS A 184 -11.99 5.31 -7.17
CA LYS A 184 -10.90 4.33 -7.21
C LYS A 184 -9.66 4.83 -6.50
N LEU A 185 -9.00 3.94 -5.77
CA LEU A 185 -7.64 4.12 -5.27
C LEU A 185 -6.76 3.04 -5.88
N VAL A 186 -5.68 3.43 -6.56
CA VAL A 186 -4.68 2.50 -7.08
C VAL A 186 -3.35 2.74 -6.36
N PHE A 187 -2.86 1.71 -5.68
CA PHE A 187 -1.65 1.76 -4.88
C PHE A 187 -0.54 0.91 -5.49
N PHE A 188 0.59 1.54 -5.84
CA PHE A 188 1.74 0.89 -6.46
C PHE A 188 2.79 0.59 -5.40
N ASP A 189 2.93 -0.67 -4.99
CA ASP A 189 3.91 -1.14 -4.01
C ASP A 189 4.75 -2.34 -4.48
N GLY A 190 4.92 -2.47 -5.78
CA GLY A 190 5.72 -3.54 -6.36
C GLY A 190 6.41 -3.12 -7.66
N ASN A 191 7.44 -3.89 -8.04
CA ASN A 191 8.20 -3.69 -9.29
C ASN A 191 8.68 -2.24 -9.47
N HIS A 192 9.51 -1.75 -8.55
CA HIS A 192 10.00 -0.36 -8.51
C HIS A 192 10.98 0.00 -9.64
N GLN A 193 10.80 -0.56 -10.84
CA GLN A 193 11.53 -0.19 -12.04
C GLN A 193 10.85 1.00 -12.71
N TYR A 194 11.65 1.91 -13.28
CA TYR A 194 11.14 3.16 -13.85
C TYR A 194 10.07 2.94 -14.92
N GLN A 195 10.40 2.19 -15.98
CA GLN A 195 9.48 2.02 -17.11
C GLN A 195 8.20 1.27 -16.72
N PRO A 196 8.26 0.10 -16.05
CA PRO A 196 7.04 -0.58 -15.59
C PRO A 196 6.16 0.29 -14.68
N THR A 197 6.76 1.04 -13.74
CA THR A 197 5.98 1.92 -12.86
C THR A 197 5.26 3.01 -13.64
N LEU A 198 5.92 3.60 -14.65
CA LEU A 198 5.32 4.60 -15.52
C LEU A 198 4.18 3.99 -16.36
N ASP A 199 4.39 2.80 -16.91
CA ASP A 199 3.39 2.10 -17.73
C ASP A 199 2.14 1.77 -16.89
N TYR A 200 2.31 1.28 -15.66
CA TYR A 200 1.19 1.01 -14.73
C TYR A 200 0.44 2.29 -14.36
N PHE A 201 1.17 3.36 -14.10
CA PHE A 201 0.55 4.66 -13.79
C PHE A 201 -0.26 5.20 -14.96
N LEU A 202 0.28 5.15 -16.18
CA LEU A 202 -0.44 5.57 -17.39
C LEU A 202 -1.67 4.71 -17.65
N ALA A 203 -1.60 3.40 -17.41
CA ALA A 203 -2.75 2.50 -17.51
C ALA A 203 -3.85 2.86 -16.51
N ALA A 204 -3.49 3.18 -15.27
CA ALA A 204 -4.44 3.64 -14.26
C ALA A 204 -5.08 4.99 -14.65
N LEU A 205 -4.28 5.93 -15.17
CA LEU A 205 -4.80 7.22 -15.64
C LEU A 205 -5.76 7.08 -16.82
N ALA A 206 -5.56 6.11 -17.69
CA ALA A 206 -6.43 5.90 -18.87
C ALA A 206 -7.87 5.50 -18.49
N VAL A 207 -8.08 4.93 -17.31
CA VAL A 207 -9.40 4.50 -16.80
C VAL A 207 -9.95 5.42 -15.70
N LYS A 208 -9.31 6.57 -15.48
CA LYS A 208 -9.76 7.52 -14.45
C LYS A 208 -11.14 8.08 -14.73
N SER A 209 -11.88 8.40 -13.68
CA SER A 209 -13.08 9.22 -13.71
C SER A 209 -12.86 10.51 -12.90
N GLU A 210 -13.80 11.46 -12.95
CA GLU A 210 -13.69 12.70 -12.16
C GLU A 210 -13.68 12.45 -10.63
N ALA A 211 -14.26 11.32 -10.21
CA ALA A 211 -14.33 10.94 -8.79
C ALA A 211 -13.09 10.19 -8.29
N ASP A 212 -12.11 9.88 -9.17
CA ASP A 212 -10.97 9.05 -8.81
C ASP A 212 -9.87 9.86 -8.11
N ILE A 213 -9.27 9.26 -7.09
CA ILE A 213 -8.08 9.77 -6.42
C ILE A 213 -6.93 8.83 -6.76
N HIS A 214 -5.92 9.36 -7.45
CA HIS A 214 -4.67 8.66 -7.73
C HIS A 214 -3.57 9.23 -6.83
N ILE A 215 -2.97 8.36 -6.02
CA ILE A 215 -1.88 8.72 -5.10
C ILE A 215 -0.70 7.79 -5.33
#